data_4d64e504429e3427738f65476958e001
#
_entry.id   4d64e504429e3427738f65476958e001
#
_cell.length_a   1.000
_cell.length_b   1.000
_cell.length_c   1.000
_cell.angle_alpha   90.00
_cell.angle_beta   90.00
_cell.angle_gamma   90.00
#
_symmetry.space_group_name_H-M   'P 1'
#
loop_
_entity.id
_entity.type
_entity.pdbx_description
1 polymer ?
#
loop_
_entity_poly.entity_id
_entity_poly.type
_entity_poly.pdbx_seq_one_letter_code
_entity_poly.pdbx_strand_id
1 'polypeptide(L)'
;LYKVGENVAIAQRYIDLADNDEFYRLCGIHGMPLECIKFEKGCKNKMFVKADLMPNRIRITNIRIERLQDISEEDCLAEGIVDFESRINKAHFYSITDESATYGTAKKPYSLLIDKIAGKGTWKRNPYVFVYEFELVK
;
A
#
# COMPACT_ATOMS: atom_id res chain seq x y z
N LEU A 1 15.28 -8.22 1.80
CA LEU A 1 14.64 -8.03 3.11
C LEU A 1 15.02 -6.66 3.65
N TYR A 2 14.04 -5.86 4.07
CA TYR A 2 14.26 -4.59 4.74
C TYR A 2 14.77 -4.82 6.17
N LYS A 3 15.42 -3.79 6.73
CA LYS A 3 15.95 -3.81 8.10
C LYS A 3 15.24 -2.78 8.97
N VAL A 4 15.17 -3.04 10.26
CA VAL A 4 14.67 -2.03 11.22
C VAL A 4 15.55 -0.79 11.16
N GLY A 5 14.93 0.39 11.09
CA GLY A 5 15.59 1.68 10.91
C GLY A 5 15.87 2.06 9.46
N GLU A 6 15.63 1.16 8.49
CA GLU A 6 15.82 1.46 7.07
C GLU A 6 14.73 2.42 6.55
N ASN A 7 15.15 3.43 5.80
CA ASN A 7 14.26 4.34 5.09
C ASN A 7 14.00 3.81 3.68
N VAL A 8 12.75 3.60 3.34
CA VAL A 8 12.31 3.07 2.05
C VAL A 8 11.45 4.10 1.34
N ALA A 9 11.75 4.34 0.07
CA ALA A 9 10.95 5.23 -0.77
C ALA A 9 9.67 4.53 -1.22
N ILE A 10 8.54 5.22 -1.13
CA ILE A 10 7.26 4.72 -1.65
C ILE A 10 7.22 4.97 -3.14
N ALA A 11 7.18 3.88 -3.94
CA ALA A 11 7.11 3.98 -5.39
C ALA A 11 5.78 4.58 -5.85
N GLN A 12 5.85 5.72 -6.52
CA GLN A 12 4.71 6.44 -7.11
C GLN A 12 4.96 6.63 -8.61
N ARG A 13 3.91 6.71 -9.42
CA ARG A 13 4.06 7.07 -10.82
C ARG A 13 4.49 8.53 -10.92
N TYR A 14 5.41 8.86 -11.80
CA TYR A 14 5.85 10.25 -12.00
C TYR A 14 4.68 11.19 -12.33
N ILE A 15 3.68 10.70 -13.07
CA ILE A 15 2.48 11.48 -13.39
C ILE A 15 1.65 11.83 -12.14
N ASP A 16 1.67 11.00 -11.09
CA ASP A 16 0.95 11.27 -9.83
C ASP A 16 1.69 12.32 -8.98
N LEU A 17 2.96 12.56 -9.28
CA LEU A 17 3.81 13.54 -8.58
C LEU A 17 3.88 14.89 -9.30
N ALA A 18 3.16 15.03 -10.38
CA ALA A 18 3.23 16.21 -11.26
C ALA A 18 2.81 17.54 -10.59
N ASP A 19 2.11 17.49 -9.46
CA ASP A 19 1.73 18.67 -8.66
C ASP A 19 2.50 18.75 -7.33
N ASN A 20 3.57 17.96 -7.19
CA ASN A 20 4.33 17.86 -5.94
C ASN A 20 5.64 18.68 -6.03
N ASP A 21 5.73 19.77 -5.27
CA ASP A 21 6.90 20.68 -5.26
C ASP A 21 8.20 19.95 -4.88
N GLU A 22 8.14 19.01 -3.94
CA GLU A 22 9.29 18.22 -3.52
C GLU A 22 9.81 17.34 -4.67
N PHE A 23 8.93 16.74 -5.44
CA PHE A 23 9.29 15.97 -6.63
C PHE A 23 10.03 16.85 -7.65
N TYR A 24 9.53 18.04 -7.92
CA TYR A 24 10.20 18.98 -8.84
C TYR A 24 11.57 19.42 -8.32
N ARG A 25 11.68 19.68 -7.02
CA ARG A 25 12.94 20.00 -6.37
C ARG A 25 13.96 18.86 -6.53
N LEU A 26 13.55 17.61 -6.29
CA LEU A 26 14.40 16.43 -6.43
C LEU A 26 14.83 16.16 -7.88
N CYS A 27 13.96 16.45 -8.84
CA CYS A 27 14.29 16.34 -10.26
C CYS A 27 15.23 17.44 -10.76
N GLY A 28 15.46 18.49 -9.98
CA GLY A 28 16.19 19.68 -10.43
C GLY A 28 15.47 20.46 -11.54
N ILE A 29 14.18 20.23 -11.71
CA ILE A 29 13.36 20.79 -12.78
C ILE A 29 12.36 21.74 -12.15
N HIS A 30 12.72 23.01 -12.02
CA HIS A 30 11.78 24.04 -11.63
C HIS A 30 10.99 24.51 -12.85
N GLY A 31 9.65 24.42 -12.76
CA GLY A 31 8.74 24.99 -13.74
C GLY A 31 8.53 24.20 -15.04
N MET A 32 8.81 22.89 -15.05
CA MET A 32 8.43 22.05 -16.19
C MET A 32 6.92 21.84 -16.20
N PRO A 33 6.20 22.17 -17.30
CA PRO A 33 4.77 21.92 -17.38
C PRO A 33 4.46 20.43 -17.24
N LEU A 34 3.38 20.11 -16.54
CA LEU A 34 2.81 18.74 -16.38
C LEU A 34 2.75 17.96 -17.69
N GLU A 35 2.53 18.66 -18.78
CA GLU A 35 2.42 18.10 -20.13
C GLU A 35 3.73 17.45 -20.61
N CYS A 36 4.89 17.98 -20.20
CA CYS A 36 6.18 17.38 -20.56
C CYS A 36 6.41 16.03 -19.88
N ILE A 37 5.97 15.88 -18.63
CA ILE A 37 6.09 14.61 -17.88
C ILE A 37 5.20 13.53 -18.49
N LYS A 38 4.05 13.89 -19.04
CA LYS A 38 3.08 12.93 -19.64
C LYS A 38 3.63 12.22 -20.89
N PHE A 39 4.61 12.81 -21.56
CA PHE A 39 5.21 12.24 -22.78
C PHE A 39 6.45 11.40 -22.52
N GLU A 40 7.02 11.45 -21.31
CA GLU A 40 8.17 10.62 -20.97
C GLU A 40 7.79 9.14 -20.87
N LYS A 41 8.62 8.28 -21.46
CA LYS A 41 8.42 6.83 -21.37
C LYS A 41 8.46 6.39 -19.91
N GLY A 42 7.42 5.65 -19.48
CA GLY A 42 7.36 5.11 -18.13
C GLY A 42 6.75 6.04 -17.07
N CYS A 43 6.34 7.27 -17.42
CA CYS A 43 5.74 8.21 -16.46
C CYS A 43 4.48 7.67 -15.75
N LYS A 44 3.76 6.74 -16.41
CA LYS A 44 2.56 6.07 -15.88
C LYS A 44 2.87 4.76 -15.15
N ASN A 45 4.13 4.36 -15.08
CA ASN A 45 4.54 3.09 -14.45
C ASN A 45 5.13 3.35 -13.06
N LYS A 46 4.76 2.50 -12.08
CA LYS A 46 5.38 2.48 -10.75
C LYS A 46 6.68 1.67 -10.71
N MET A 47 6.88 0.80 -11.69
CA MET A 47 8.10 -0.02 -11.78
C MET A 47 9.25 0.82 -12.35
N PHE A 48 10.45 0.60 -11.81
CA PHE A 48 11.68 1.27 -12.25
C PHE A 48 11.74 2.78 -11.98
N VAL A 49 10.89 3.30 -11.08
CA VAL A 49 11.04 4.69 -10.59
C VAL A 49 12.31 4.80 -9.73
N LYS A 50 12.96 5.95 -9.81
CA LYS A 50 14.16 6.23 -9.02
C LYS A 50 13.75 6.58 -7.58
N ALA A 51 14.24 5.82 -6.60
CA ALA A 51 13.95 6.03 -5.18
C ALA A 51 14.31 7.45 -4.71
N ASP A 52 15.40 8.03 -5.24
CA ASP A 52 15.84 9.38 -4.89
C ASP A 52 14.87 10.47 -5.31
N LEU A 53 14.03 10.21 -6.32
CA LEU A 53 13.02 11.12 -6.81
C LEU A 53 11.65 10.97 -6.12
N MET A 54 11.51 10.00 -5.21
CA MET A 54 10.26 9.76 -4.51
C MET A 54 10.18 10.63 -3.26
N PRO A 55 9.19 11.54 -3.15
CA PRO A 55 9.07 12.46 -2.02
C PRO A 55 8.62 11.77 -0.75
N ASN A 56 7.81 10.71 -0.88
CA ASN A 56 7.27 9.99 0.26
C ASN A 56 8.17 8.83 0.64
N ARG A 57 8.54 8.75 1.91
CA ARG A 57 9.39 7.71 2.48
C ARG A 57 8.77 7.15 3.74
N ILE A 58 9.05 5.89 4.01
CA ILE A 58 8.71 5.23 5.26
C ILE A 58 9.98 4.76 5.94
N ARG A 59 9.95 4.69 7.26
CA ARG A 59 10.99 4.06 8.07
C ARG A 59 10.42 2.77 8.64
N ILE A 60 11.14 1.67 8.46
CA ILE A 60 10.77 0.38 9.06
C ILE A 60 11.03 0.45 10.56
N THR A 61 10.00 0.29 11.36
CA THR A 61 10.07 0.38 12.82
C THR A 61 10.17 -0.99 13.47
N ASN A 62 9.55 -2.02 12.87
CA ASN A 62 9.59 -3.38 13.39
C ASN A 62 9.47 -4.39 12.25
N ILE A 63 9.96 -5.61 12.50
CA ILE A 63 9.85 -6.75 11.58
C ILE A 63 9.51 -7.97 12.43
N ARG A 64 8.41 -8.65 12.12
CA ARG A 64 8.02 -9.91 12.76
C ARG A 64 7.74 -10.98 11.71
N ILE A 65 7.83 -12.23 12.13
CA ILE A 65 7.48 -13.39 11.29
C ILE A 65 6.27 -14.04 11.93
N GLU A 66 5.21 -14.22 11.16
CA GLU A 66 4.00 -14.88 11.62
C GLU A 66 3.37 -15.73 10.51
N ARG A 67 2.39 -16.55 10.85
CA ARG A 67 1.56 -17.22 9.85
C ARG A 67 0.60 -16.21 9.22
N LEU A 68 0.38 -16.33 7.94
CA LEU A 68 -0.50 -15.41 7.19
C LEU A 68 -1.91 -15.31 7.81
N GLN A 69 -2.45 -16.40 8.37
CA GLN A 69 -3.77 -16.41 8.99
C GLN A 69 -3.80 -15.88 10.43
N ASP A 70 -2.63 -15.66 11.06
CA ASP A 70 -2.54 -15.09 12.40
C ASP A 70 -2.72 -13.57 12.41
N ILE A 71 -2.80 -12.94 11.21
CA ILE A 71 -3.07 -11.50 11.07
C ILE A 71 -4.27 -11.08 11.92
N SER A 72 -4.15 -9.95 12.63
CA SER A 72 -5.25 -9.38 13.43
C SER A 72 -6.32 -8.72 12.56
N GLU A 73 -7.49 -8.44 13.12
CA GLU A 73 -8.52 -7.65 12.42
C GLU A 73 -8.03 -6.22 12.18
N GLU A 74 -7.30 -5.64 13.15
CA GLU A 74 -6.68 -4.31 13.05
C GLU A 74 -5.66 -4.24 11.92
N ASP A 75 -4.79 -5.27 11.80
CA ASP A 75 -3.82 -5.33 10.71
C ASP A 75 -4.51 -5.50 9.35
N CYS A 76 -5.62 -6.25 9.26
CA CYS A 76 -6.42 -6.32 8.03
C CYS A 76 -6.94 -4.94 7.59
N LEU A 77 -7.38 -4.11 8.55
CA LEU A 77 -7.83 -2.74 8.26
C LEU A 77 -6.66 -1.87 7.83
N ALA A 78 -5.50 -2.00 8.49
CA ALA A 78 -4.28 -1.28 8.11
C ALA A 78 -3.80 -1.65 6.69
N GLU A 79 -4.03 -2.88 6.25
CA GLU A 79 -3.76 -3.35 4.87
C GLU A 79 -4.79 -2.87 3.83
N GLY A 80 -5.80 -2.08 4.27
CA GLY A 80 -6.74 -1.42 3.37
C GLY A 80 -8.10 -2.13 3.23
N ILE A 81 -8.42 -3.07 4.10
CA ILE A 81 -9.80 -3.57 4.22
C ILE A 81 -10.67 -2.45 4.80
N VAL A 82 -11.79 -2.18 4.15
CA VAL A 82 -12.72 -1.11 4.54
C VAL A 82 -13.73 -1.62 5.53
N ASP A 83 -13.96 -0.87 6.61
CA ASP A 83 -14.97 -1.13 7.63
C ASP A 83 -16.18 -0.22 7.40
N PHE A 84 -17.37 -0.81 7.39
CA PHE A 84 -18.64 -0.11 7.26
C PHE A 84 -19.53 -0.39 8.47
N GLU A 85 -19.93 0.65 9.16
CA GLU A 85 -20.96 0.55 10.20
C GLU A 85 -22.36 0.65 9.59
N SER A 86 -23.21 -0.34 9.86
CA SER A 86 -24.64 -0.30 9.49
C SER A 86 -25.35 0.81 10.25
N ARG A 87 -26.06 1.69 9.53
CA ARG A 87 -26.88 2.76 10.14
C ARG A 87 -28.07 2.26 10.94
N ILE A 88 -28.51 1.02 10.67
CA ILE A 88 -29.73 0.46 11.26
C ILE A 88 -29.45 -0.23 12.60
N ASN A 89 -28.46 -1.12 12.64
CA ASN A 89 -28.21 -2.00 13.78
C ASN A 89 -26.81 -1.88 14.38
N LYS A 90 -26.01 -0.90 13.89
CA LYS A 90 -24.62 -0.67 14.32
C LYS A 90 -23.69 -1.88 14.11
N ALA A 91 -24.08 -2.83 13.26
CA ALA A 91 -23.20 -3.95 12.90
C ALA A 91 -22.10 -3.48 11.95
N HIS A 92 -20.89 -4.03 12.13
CA HIS A 92 -19.76 -3.79 11.24
C HIS A 92 -19.72 -4.81 10.11
N PHE A 93 -19.39 -4.35 8.93
CA PHE A 93 -19.20 -5.13 7.72
C PHE A 93 -17.89 -4.71 7.04
N TYR A 94 -17.21 -5.67 6.47
CA TYR A 94 -15.86 -5.47 5.91
C TYR A 94 -15.83 -5.81 4.43
N SER A 95 -15.11 -5.03 3.64
CA SER A 95 -14.92 -5.29 2.21
C SER A 95 -13.55 -4.88 1.70
N ILE A 96 -13.20 -5.29 0.48
CA ILE A 96 -11.95 -4.89 -0.19
C ILE A 96 -12.05 -3.45 -0.71
N THR A 97 -13.23 -3.05 -1.18
CA THR A 97 -13.52 -1.70 -1.71
C THR A 97 -14.95 -1.31 -1.37
N ASP A 98 -15.27 -0.02 -1.50
CA ASP A 98 -16.63 0.50 -1.26
C ASP A 98 -17.71 -0.15 -2.13
N GLU A 99 -17.33 -0.73 -3.27
CA GLU A 99 -18.24 -1.35 -4.23
C GLU A 99 -18.23 -2.88 -4.20
N SER A 100 -17.43 -3.51 -3.33
CA SER A 100 -17.33 -4.97 -3.29
C SER A 100 -18.29 -5.60 -2.27
N ALA A 101 -18.43 -6.93 -2.34
CA ALA A 101 -19.22 -7.68 -1.38
C ALA A 101 -18.71 -7.48 0.05
N THR A 102 -19.65 -7.38 1.01
CA THR A 102 -19.36 -7.18 2.43
C THR A 102 -19.38 -8.49 3.21
N TYR A 103 -18.60 -8.56 4.27
CA TYR A 103 -18.39 -9.74 5.12
C TYR A 103 -18.42 -9.36 6.60
N GLY A 104 -18.74 -10.33 7.46
CA GLY A 104 -18.83 -10.11 8.91
C GLY A 104 -17.50 -10.06 9.66
N THR A 105 -16.36 -10.29 8.99
CA THR A 105 -15.01 -10.22 9.58
C THR A 105 -14.03 -9.63 8.57
N ALA A 106 -13.03 -8.89 9.00
CA ALA A 106 -12.03 -8.29 8.11
C ALA A 106 -11.10 -9.35 7.49
N LYS A 107 -10.87 -10.47 8.15
CA LYS A 107 -10.06 -11.58 7.62
C LYS A 107 -10.64 -12.20 6.35
N LYS A 108 -11.97 -12.18 6.19
CA LYS A 108 -12.59 -12.76 5.00
C LYS A 108 -12.27 -12.02 3.71
N PRO A 109 -12.55 -10.72 3.57
CA PRO A 109 -12.13 -9.97 2.37
C PRO A 109 -10.60 -9.94 2.22
N TYR A 110 -9.83 -9.86 3.31
CA TYR A 110 -8.37 -9.95 3.25
C TYR A 110 -7.90 -11.29 2.64
N SER A 111 -8.51 -12.41 3.00
CA SER A 111 -8.18 -13.73 2.41
C SER A 111 -8.38 -13.77 0.90
N LEU A 112 -9.44 -13.12 0.41
CA LEU A 112 -9.72 -13.02 -1.03
C LEU A 112 -8.72 -12.10 -1.74
N LEU A 113 -8.33 -11.01 -1.09
CA LEU A 113 -7.33 -10.09 -1.60
C LEU A 113 -5.96 -10.78 -1.75
N ILE A 114 -5.53 -11.53 -0.73
CA ILE A 114 -4.28 -12.31 -0.76
C ILE A 114 -4.31 -13.36 -1.87
N ASP A 115 -5.38 -14.12 -2.01
CA ASP A 115 -5.50 -15.11 -3.08
C ASP A 115 -5.50 -14.47 -4.48
N LYS A 116 -5.99 -13.25 -4.60
CA LYS A 116 -5.96 -12.47 -5.85
C LYS A 116 -4.53 -11.97 -6.18
N ILE A 117 -3.78 -11.51 -5.19
CA ILE A 117 -2.45 -10.89 -5.38
C ILE A 117 -1.35 -11.95 -5.46
N ALA A 118 -1.33 -12.89 -4.51
CA ALA A 118 -0.25 -13.88 -4.33
C ALA A 118 -0.56 -15.24 -4.98
N GLY A 119 -1.73 -15.37 -5.61
CA GLY A 119 -2.19 -16.59 -6.29
C GLY A 119 -3.17 -17.41 -5.46
N LYS A 120 -4.12 -18.01 -6.17
CA LYS A 120 -5.20 -18.81 -5.60
C LYS A 120 -4.69 -19.91 -4.66
N GLY A 121 -5.27 -19.99 -3.48
CA GLY A 121 -4.95 -20.98 -2.45
C GLY A 121 -3.78 -20.56 -1.54
N THR A 122 -3.23 -19.37 -1.69
CA THR A 122 -2.17 -18.86 -0.79
C THR A 122 -2.68 -18.73 0.64
N TRP A 123 -3.89 -18.21 0.82
CA TRP A 123 -4.53 -18.16 2.14
C TRP A 123 -4.62 -19.53 2.79
N LYS A 124 -5.09 -20.53 2.05
CA LYS A 124 -5.23 -21.91 2.54
C LYS A 124 -3.91 -22.57 2.92
N ARG A 125 -2.85 -22.27 2.17
CA ARG A 125 -1.49 -22.78 2.48
C ARG A 125 -0.91 -22.21 3.77
N ASN A 126 -1.41 -21.05 4.20
CA ASN A 126 -1.01 -20.37 5.43
C ASN A 126 0.52 -20.28 5.59
N PRO A 127 1.26 -19.68 4.64
CA PRO A 127 2.72 -19.58 4.71
C PRO A 127 3.16 -18.68 5.87
N TYR A 128 4.41 -18.80 6.27
CA TYR A 128 5.06 -17.76 7.06
C TYR A 128 5.30 -16.53 6.19
N VAL A 129 5.04 -15.35 6.76
CA VAL A 129 5.21 -14.06 6.12
C VAL A 129 6.03 -13.12 7.01
N PHE A 130 6.73 -12.19 6.37
CA PHE A 130 7.33 -11.07 7.08
C PHE A 130 6.30 -9.95 7.18
N VAL A 131 6.04 -9.50 8.39
CA VAL A 131 5.20 -8.33 8.64
C VAL A 131 6.12 -7.16 8.97
N TYR A 132 5.98 -6.07 8.23
CA TYR A 132 6.74 -4.85 8.41
C TYR A 132 5.85 -3.78 9.01
N GLU A 133 6.22 -3.29 10.18
CA GLU A 133 5.64 -2.07 10.73
C GLU A 133 6.48 -0.88 10.29
N PHE A 134 5.85 0.22 9.98
CA PHE A 134 6.55 1.41 9.49
C PHE A 134 5.85 2.70 9.90
N GLU A 135 6.61 3.78 9.87
CA GLU A 135 6.11 5.14 10.06
C GLU A 135 6.44 5.99 8.83
N LEU A 136 5.62 6.99 8.55
CA LEU A 136 5.89 7.96 7.49
C LEU A 136 7.04 8.88 7.93
N VAL A 137 8.06 9.00 7.10
CA VAL A 137 9.15 9.96 7.27
C VAL A 137 8.80 11.23 6.48
N LYS A 138 8.71 12.34 7.18
CA LYS A 138 8.47 13.67 6.58
C LYS A 138 9.79 14.31 6.18
#